data_2064cdb84565f9b606d1a73161a62ac7
#
_entry.id   2064cdb84565f9b606d1a73161a62ac7
#
_cell.length_a   1.000
_cell.length_b   1.000
_cell.length_c   1.000
_cell.angle_alpha   90.00
_cell.angle_beta   90.00
_cell.angle_gamma   90.00
#
_symmetry.space_group_name_H-M   'P 1'
#
loop_
_entity.id
_entity.type
_entity.pdbx_description
1 polymer ?
#
loop_
_entity_poly.entity_id
_entity_poly.type
_entity_poly.pdbx_seq_one_letter_code
_entity_poly.pdbx_strand_id
1 'polypeptide(L)'
;FDVYKDADGARAETMETLERFGDAIRTEIHHSPEVERMNAKGMYIIRKLFQAYATHPQQLPDISIVQFMVETHEKNSASGANYPDMASAYKLSSGRVRSDFDAFWNDKNKNAESRKFSARVCMMRKICDHIASMTDHYAIEEYEKLYG
;
A
#
# COMPACT_ATOMS: atom_id res chain seq x y z
N PHE A 1 -44.32 -5.80 -39.15
CA PHE A 1 -44.39 -5.37 -37.74
C PHE A 1 -43.82 -6.43 -36.76
N ASP A 2 -43.58 -7.67 -37.17
CA ASP A 2 -43.08 -8.77 -36.31
C ASP A 2 -41.55 -8.85 -36.19
N VAL A 3 -40.80 -8.26 -37.13
CA VAL A 3 -39.31 -8.32 -37.16
C VAL A 3 -38.68 -7.60 -35.96
N TYR A 4 -39.34 -6.61 -35.37
CA TYR A 4 -38.80 -5.89 -34.19
C TYR A 4 -39.03 -6.64 -32.87
N LYS A 5 -40.03 -7.50 -32.78
CA LYS A 5 -40.27 -8.33 -31.58
C LYS A 5 -39.26 -9.48 -31.46
N ASP A 6 -38.81 -10.05 -32.58
CA ASP A 6 -37.83 -11.12 -32.61
C ASP A 6 -36.44 -10.59 -32.23
N ALA A 7 -36.13 -9.34 -32.54
CA ALA A 7 -34.86 -8.73 -32.16
C ALA A 7 -34.72 -8.48 -30.64
N ASP A 8 -35.80 -8.09 -29.98
CA ASP A 8 -35.84 -7.88 -28.52
C ASP A 8 -35.78 -9.22 -27.77
N GLY A 9 -36.43 -10.27 -28.28
CA GLY A 9 -36.38 -11.62 -27.74
C GLY A 9 -34.94 -12.21 -27.84
N ALA A 10 -34.31 -12.11 -29.00
CA ALA A 10 -32.95 -12.58 -29.22
C ALA A 10 -31.93 -11.81 -28.37
N ARG A 11 -32.15 -10.52 -28.12
CA ARG A 11 -31.29 -9.70 -27.24
C ARG A 11 -31.45 -10.08 -25.78
N ALA A 12 -32.67 -10.38 -25.33
CA ALA A 12 -32.90 -10.83 -23.96
C ALA A 12 -32.25 -12.21 -23.71
N GLU A 13 -32.36 -13.13 -24.66
CA GLU A 13 -31.75 -14.46 -24.58
C GLU A 13 -30.22 -14.41 -24.58
N THR A 14 -29.61 -13.50 -25.37
CA THR A 14 -28.18 -13.27 -25.34
C THR A 14 -27.72 -12.68 -24.02
N MET A 15 -28.43 -11.74 -23.41
CA MET A 15 -28.13 -11.18 -22.11
C MET A 15 -28.19 -12.21 -20.99
N GLU A 16 -29.24 -13.03 -20.97
CA GLU A 16 -29.39 -14.14 -20.01
C GLU A 16 -28.24 -15.15 -20.14
N THR A 17 -27.86 -15.46 -21.38
CA THR A 17 -26.71 -16.36 -21.62
C THR A 17 -25.39 -15.78 -21.12
N LEU A 18 -25.17 -14.48 -21.33
CA LEU A 18 -23.97 -13.77 -20.83
C LEU A 18 -23.94 -13.71 -19.30
N GLU A 19 -25.08 -13.48 -18.65
CA GLU A 19 -25.18 -13.49 -17.19
C GLU A 19 -24.88 -14.87 -16.62
N ARG A 20 -25.48 -15.93 -17.19
CA ARG A 20 -25.21 -17.33 -16.79
C ARG A 20 -23.76 -17.72 -16.99
N PHE A 21 -23.13 -17.27 -18.09
CA PHE A 21 -21.72 -17.50 -18.35
C PHE A 21 -20.84 -16.73 -17.35
N GLY A 22 -21.19 -15.48 -17.04
CA GLY A 22 -20.52 -14.68 -16.02
C GLY A 22 -20.58 -15.31 -14.63
N ASP A 23 -21.74 -15.85 -14.25
CA ASP A 23 -21.91 -16.54 -12.97
C ASP A 23 -21.14 -17.87 -12.93
N ALA A 24 -21.11 -18.63 -14.03
CA ALA A 24 -20.32 -19.85 -14.13
C ALA A 24 -18.83 -19.55 -13.99
N ILE A 25 -18.31 -18.53 -14.69
CA ILE A 25 -16.90 -18.09 -14.53
C ILE A 25 -16.62 -17.70 -13.08
N ARG A 26 -17.50 -16.92 -12.47
CA ARG A 26 -17.34 -16.46 -11.09
C ARG A 26 -17.30 -17.64 -10.11
N THR A 27 -18.19 -18.60 -10.29
CA THR A 27 -18.31 -19.76 -9.39
C THR A 27 -17.20 -20.78 -9.62
N GLU A 28 -16.91 -21.13 -10.87
CA GLU A 28 -15.99 -22.22 -11.21
C GLU A 28 -14.52 -21.79 -11.21
N ILE A 29 -14.23 -20.53 -11.59
CA ILE A 29 -12.86 -20.03 -11.70
C ILE A 29 -12.44 -19.27 -10.45
N HIS A 30 -13.20 -18.25 -10.05
CA HIS A 30 -12.79 -17.40 -8.92
C HIS A 30 -12.81 -18.10 -7.57
N HIS A 31 -13.64 -19.11 -7.38
CA HIS A 31 -13.69 -19.92 -6.17
C HIS A 31 -12.99 -21.27 -6.32
N SER A 32 -12.15 -21.43 -7.35
CA SER A 32 -11.36 -22.65 -7.47
C SER A 32 -10.32 -22.76 -6.33
N PRO A 33 -10.00 -23.97 -5.87
CA PRO A 33 -9.00 -24.17 -4.80
C PRO A 33 -7.62 -23.58 -5.15
N GLU A 34 -7.26 -23.50 -6.43
CA GLU A 34 -6.01 -22.88 -6.88
C GLU A 34 -6.01 -21.36 -6.64
N VAL A 35 -7.08 -20.68 -7.03
CA VAL A 35 -7.23 -19.22 -6.84
C VAL A 35 -7.30 -18.89 -5.35
N GLU A 36 -8.03 -19.67 -4.56
CA GLU A 36 -8.10 -19.47 -3.11
C GLU A 36 -6.72 -19.64 -2.43
N ARG A 37 -5.91 -20.61 -2.88
CA ARG A 37 -4.52 -20.77 -2.39
C ARG A 37 -3.64 -19.59 -2.78
N MET A 38 -3.77 -19.08 -4.00
CA MET A 38 -3.03 -17.89 -4.45
C MET A 38 -3.40 -16.66 -3.62
N ASN A 39 -4.70 -16.43 -3.41
CA ASN A 39 -5.20 -15.33 -2.59
C ASN A 39 -4.71 -15.43 -1.14
N ALA A 40 -4.78 -16.62 -0.54
CA ALA A 40 -4.30 -16.86 0.81
C ALA A 40 -2.79 -16.60 0.94
N LYS A 41 -1.99 -17.04 -0.04
CA LYS A 41 -0.55 -16.76 -0.10
C LYS A 41 -0.27 -15.26 -0.23
N GLY A 42 -0.96 -14.56 -1.12
CA GLY A 42 -0.84 -13.11 -1.30
C GLY A 42 -1.16 -12.35 -0.01
N MET A 43 -2.27 -12.67 0.63
CA MET A 43 -2.65 -12.07 1.91
C MET A 43 -1.63 -12.33 3.03
N TYR A 44 -1.06 -13.52 3.07
CA TYR A 44 -0.01 -13.85 4.03
C TYR A 44 1.24 -13.00 3.81
N ILE A 45 1.71 -12.88 2.56
CA ILE A 45 2.88 -12.08 2.20
C ILE A 45 2.66 -10.61 2.58
N ILE A 46 1.53 -10.03 2.20
CA ILE A 46 1.19 -8.63 2.53
C ILE A 46 1.21 -8.38 4.04
N ARG A 47 0.61 -9.28 4.83
CA ARG A 47 0.63 -9.17 6.30
C ARG A 47 2.04 -9.23 6.87
N LYS A 48 2.89 -10.09 6.33
CA LYS A 48 4.29 -10.22 6.76
C LYS A 48 5.12 -9.00 6.40
N LEU A 49 4.99 -8.48 5.19
CA LEU A 49 5.64 -7.24 4.76
C LEU A 49 5.21 -6.06 5.65
N PHE A 50 3.90 -5.91 5.88
CA PHE A 50 3.40 -4.88 6.78
C PHE A 50 3.98 -5.01 8.19
N GLN A 51 4.01 -6.21 8.74
CA GLN A 51 4.58 -6.47 10.07
C GLN A 51 6.08 -6.12 10.13
N ALA A 52 6.86 -6.49 9.10
CA ALA A 52 8.28 -6.18 9.03
C ALA A 52 8.52 -4.67 9.03
N TYR A 53 7.87 -3.93 8.14
CA TYR A 53 8.01 -2.48 8.03
C TYR A 53 7.44 -1.72 9.24
N ALA A 54 6.35 -2.21 9.85
CA ALA A 54 5.79 -1.61 11.06
C ALA A 54 6.70 -1.78 12.28
N THR A 55 7.44 -2.90 12.34
CA THR A 55 8.39 -3.17 13.42
C THR A 55 9.72 -2.45 13.19
N HIS A 56 10.19 -2.41 11.95
CA HIS A 56 11.45 -1.80 11.55
C HIS A 56 11.27 -0.87 10.35
N PRO A 57 10.74 0.36 10.55
CA PRO A 57 10.49 1.31 9.46
C PRO A 57 11.75 1.71 8.68
N GLN A 58 12.93 1.48 9.26
CA GLN A 58 14.22 1.67 8.60
C GLN A 58 14.42 0.79 7.35
N GLN A 59 13.63 -0.27 7.21
CA GLN A 59 13.68 -1.16 6.04
C GLN A 59 12.93 -0.57 4.82
N LEU A 60 12.17 0.51 5.03
CA LEU A 60 11.50 1.21 3.93
C LEU A 60 12.52 1.88 2.99
N PRO A 61 12.19 2.02 1.69
CA PRO A 61 12.98 2.80 0.76
C PRO A 61 13.15 4.25 1.22
N ASP A 62 14.27 4.86 0.87
CA ASP A 62 14.59 6.25 1.22
C ASP A 62 13.50 7.23 0.83
N ILE A 63 12.84 7.00 -0.31
CA ILE A 63 11.74 7.83 -0.79
C ILE A 63 10.56 7.88 0.20
N SER A 64 10.19 6.74 0.78
CA SER A 64 9.09 6.64 1.75
C SER A 64 9.46 7.34 3.07
N ILE A 65 10.72 7.21 3.48
CA ILE A 65 11.25 7.89 4.68
C ILE A 65 11.27 9.42 4.46
N VAL A 66 11.74 9.89 3.30
CA VAL A 66 11.72 11.32 2.94
C VAL A 66 10.30 11.87 2.96
N GLN A 67 9.36 11.19 2.32
CA GLN A 67 7.95 11.61 2.29
C GLN A 67 7.36 11.68 3.71
N PHE A 68 7.68 10.70 4.56
CA PHE A 68 7.26 10.71 5.96
C PHE A 68 7.83 11.92 6.70
N MET A 69 9.13 12.20 6.56
CA MET A 69 9.79 13.31 7.24
C MET A 69 9.21 14.66 6.80
N VAL A 70 9.00 14.88 5.51
CA VAL A 70 8.36 16.10 4.99
C VAL A 70 6.96 16.26 5.58
N GLU A 71 6.11 15.25 5.51
CA GLU A 71 4.73 15.33 5.98
C GLU A 71 4.63 15.55 7.51
N THR A 72 5.51 14.95 8.29
CA THR A 72 5.53 15.15 9.75
C THR A 72 6.08 16.52 10.14
N HIS A 73 7.04 17.06 9.38
CA HIS A 73 7.55 18.41 9.62
C HIS A 73 6.54 19.49 9.23
N GLU A 74 5.86 19.38 8.11
CA GLU A 74 4.80 20.32 7.72
C GLU A 74 3.69 20.40 8.78
N LYS A 75 3.28 19.25 9.33
CA LYS A 75 2.25 19.21 10.39
C LYS A 75 2.73 19.72 11.75
N ASN A 76 4.03 19.71 12.01
CA ASN A 76 4.63 20.16 13.28
C ASN A 76 5.23 21.58 13.22
N SER A 77 5.30 22.18 12.04
CA SER A 77 5.90 23.52 11.85
C SER A 77 4.99 24.67 12.31
N ALA A 78 4.58 24.64 13.58
CA ALA A 78 4.30 25.89 14.31
C ALA A 78 5.59 26.68 14.62
N SER A 79 6.77 26.15 14.34
CA SER A 79 8.06 26.83 14.48
C SER A 79 8.84 26.76 13.17
N GLY A 80 8.57 27.68 12.27
CA GLY A 80 9.41 28.31 11.25
C GLY A 80 10.61 27.60 10.60
N ALA A 81 10.81 26.30 10.80
CA ALA A 81 11.83 25.54 10.14
C ALA A 81 11.31 25.13 8.75
N ASN A 82 11.72 25.88 7.73
CA ASN A 82 11.55 25.50 6.34
C ASN A 82 12.25 24.16 6.10
N TYR A 83 11.50 23.08 6.13
CA TYR A 83 11.96 21.89 5.43
C TYR A 83 11.89 22.20 3.93
N PRO A 84 12.98 21.99 3.22
CA PRO A 84 13.01 22.25 1.80
C PRO A 84 11.93 21.43 1.11
N ASP A 85 11.42 21.95 0.01
CA ASP A 85 10.48 21.24 -0.84
C ASP A 85 10.97 19.82 -1.16
N MET A 86 10.08 18.94 -1.60
CA MET A 86 10.43 17.56 -1.92
C MET A 86 11.66 17.43 -2.82
N ALA A 87 11.87 18.40 -3.75
CA ALA A 87 13.01 18.42 -4.65
C ALA A 87 14.34 18.70 -3.92
N SER A 88 14.30 19.52 -2.87
CA SER A 88 15.46 19.78 -2.03
C SER A 88 15.73 18.63 -1.04
N ALA A 89 14.69 17.95 -0.57
CA ALA A 89 14.83 16.75 0.26
C ALA A 89 15.52 15.60 -0.52
N TYR A 90 15.27 15.48 -1.81
CA TYR A 90 15.98 14.53 -2.69
C TYR A 90 17.48 14.81 -2.85
N LYS A 91 17.94 16.03 -2.61
CA LYS A 91 19.36 16.41 -2.65
C LYS A 91 20.09 16.10 -1.34
N LEU A 92 19.37 15.80 -0.27
CA LEU A 92 19.96 15.33 0.98
C LEU A 92 20.50 13.93 0.76
N SER A 93 21.75 13.68 1.20
CA SER A 93 22.30 12.33 1.14
C SER A 93 21.40 11.38 1.94
N SER A 94 21.13 10.18 1.40
CA SER A 94 20.28 9.18 2.05
C SER A 94 20.69 8.89 3.49
N GLY A 95 21.99 8.93 3.78
CA GLY A 95 22.52 8.76 5.12
C GLY A 95 22.07 9.83 6.12
N ARG A 96 21.94 11.09 5.70
CA ARG A 96 21.45 12.16 6.57
C ARG A 96 19.96 12.01 6.87
N VAL A 97 19.17 11.69 5.85
CA VAL A 97 17.71 11.47 6.03
C VAL A 97 17.45 10.32 7.00
N ARG A 98 18.20 9.23 6.89
CA ARG A 98 18.10 8.09 7.81
C ARG A 98 18.52 8.44 9.22
N SER A 99 19.60 9.20 9.40
CA SER A 99 20.05 9.69 10.71
C SER A 99 19.02 10.59 11.38
N ASP A 100 18.43 11.53 10.63
CA ASP A 100 17.38 12.43 11.11
C ASP A 100 16.11 11.66 11.46
N PHE A 101 15.76 10.66 10.65
CA PHE A 101 14.66 9.76 10.92
C PHE A 101 14.87 8.95 12.19
N ASP A 102 16.06 8.39 12.40
CA ASP A 102 16.40 7.64 13.61
C ASP A 102 16.31 8.50 14.86
N ALA A 103 16.84 9.72 14.79
CA ALA A 103 16.75 10.67 15.88
C ALA A 103 15.29 11.01 16.22
N PHE A 104 14.46 11.23 15.19
CA PHE A 104 13.03 11.50 15.36
C PHE A 104 12.25 10.29 15.90
N TRP A 105 12.50 9.10 15.35
CA TRP A 105 11.75 7.89 15.70
C TRP A 105 12.08 7.38 17.10
N ASN A 106 13.33 7.49 17.51
CA ASN A 106 13.84 7.02 18.80
C ASN A 106 13.76 8.07 19.92
N ASP A 107 13.30 9.31 19.64
CA ASP A 107 13.15 10.34 20.65
C ASP A 107 12.14 9.92 21.73
N LYS A 108 12.65 9.79 22.97
CA LYS A 108 11.87 9.36 24.14
C LYS A 108 11.21 10.51 24.88
N ASN A 109 11.27 11.73 24.37
CA ASN A 109 10.78 12.92 25.07
C ASN A 109 9.25 12.88 25.25
N LYS A 110 8.80 12.84 26.51
CA LYS A 110 7.43 12.53 26.92
C LYS A 110 6.36 13.56 26.51
N ASN A 111 6.76 14.77 26.14
CA ASN A 111 5.80 15.83 25.74
C ASN A 111 5.24 15.66 24.31
N ALA A 112 5.52 14.54 23.68
CA ALA A 112 5.21 14.25 22.28
C ALA A 112 4.20 13.12 22.07
N GLU A 113 3.42 12.67 23.08
CA GLU A 113 2.50 11.53 22.88
C GLU A 113 1.51 11.77 21.72
N SER A 114 0.91 12.95 21.68
CA SER A 114 0.02 13.32 20.58
C SER A 114 0.76 13.40 19.22
N ARG A 115 2.00 13.93 19.22
CA ARG A 115 2.86 13.95 18.03
C ARG A 115 3.30 12.55 17.61
N LYS A 116 3.66 11.71 18.58
CA LYS A 116 4.01 10.29 18.32
C LYS A 116 2.84 9.51 17.74
N PHE A 117 1.63 9.74 18.23
CA PHE A 117 0.45 9.11 17.67
C PHE A 117 0.23 9.53 16.21
N SER A 118 0.24 10.83 15.94
CA SER A 118 0.08 11.36 14.58
C SER A 118 1.20 10.87 13.63
N ALA A 119 2.45 10.84 14.10
CA ALA A 119 3.58 10.33 13.35
C ALA A 119 3.45 8.82 13.06
N ARG A 120 3.00 8.03 14.04
CA ARG A 120 2.74 6.60 13.84
C ARG A 120 1.66 6.35 12.79
N VAL A 121 0.56 7.10 12.86
CA VAL A 121 -0.51 7.00 11.85
C VAL A 121 0.01 7.38 10.46
N CYS A 122 0.81 8.45 10.36
CA CYS A 122 1.46 8.84 9.11
C CYS A 122 2.38 7.73 8.59
N MET A 123 3.21 7.13 9.44
CA MET A 123 4.11 6.03 9.06
C MET A 123 3.32 4.81 8.58
N MET A 124 2.25 4.40 9.30
CA MET A 124 1.41 3.27 8.87
C MET A 124 0.82 3.52 7.48
N ARG A 125 0.42 4.75 7.18
CA ARG A 125 -0.05 5.13 5.84
C ARG A 125 1.05 4.98 4.80
N LYS A 126 2.28 5.47 5.06
CA LYS A 126 3.42 5.31 4.14
C LYS A 126 3.77 3.84 3.88
N ILE A 127 3.67 3.00 4.91
CA ILE A 127 3.84 1.54 4.75
C ILE A 127 2.76 0.96 3.84
N CYS A 128 1.49 1.31 4.08
CA CYS A 128 0.39 0.86 3.22
C CYS A 128 0.56 1.33 1.77
N ASP A 129 0.91 2.60 1.55
CA ASP A 129 1.13 3.16 0.22
C ASP A 129 2.29 2.45 -0.49
N HIS A 130 3.37 2.16 0.24
CA HIS A 130 4.52 1.43 -0.30
C HIS A 130 4.13 0.01 -0.73
N ILE A 131 3.45 -0.75 0.14
CA ILE A 131 2.99 -2.11 -0.18
C ILE A 131 1.99 -2.11 -1.33
N ALA A 132 1.03 -1.16 -1.33
CA ALA A 132 0.04 -1.04 -2.39
C ALA A 132 0.64 -0.67 -3.77
N SER A 133 1.82 -0.07 -3.78
CA SER A 133 2.56 0.24 -5.03
C SER A 133 3.36 -0.93 -5.59
N MET A 134 3.48 -2.03 -4.84
CA MET A 134 4.21 -3.22 -5.28
C MET A 134 3.41 -4.01 -6.33
N THR A 135 4.10 -4.57 -7.31
CA THR A 135 3.57 -5.67 -8.10
C THR A 135 3.64 -6.97 -7.30
N ASP A 136 2.84 -7.96 -7.67
CA ASP A 136 2.84 -9.26 -6.99
C ASP A 136 4.25 -9.89 -6.95
N HIS A 137 4.97 -9.80 -8.07
CA HIS A 137 6.33 -10.32 -8.17
C HIS A 137 7.29 -9.59 -7.22
N TYR A 138 7.23 -8.27 -7.18
CA TYR A 138 8.06 -7.47 -6.29
C TYR A 138 7.74 -7.74 -4.81
N ALA A 139 6.47 -7.91 -4.46
CA ALA A 139 6.08 -8.25 -3.10
C ALA A 139 6.61 -9.63 -2.65
N ILE A 140 6.66 -10.61 -3.56
CA ILE A 140 7.24 -11.92 -3.30
C ILE A 140 8.76 -11.80 -3.09
N GLU A 141 9.47 -11.08 -3.97
CA GLU A 141 10.91 -10.86 -3.83
C GLU A 141 11.27 -10.13 -2.52
N GLU A 142 10.52 -9.10 -2.16
CA GLU A 142 10.74 -8.39 -0.89
C GLU A 142 10.47 -9.29 0.32
N TYR A 143 9.43 -10.12 0.25
CA TYR A 143 9.17 -11.10 1.30
C TYR A 143 10.34 -12.10 1.44
N GLU A 144 10.88 -12.59 0.34
CA GLU A 144 12.02 -13.51 0.34
C GLU A 144 13.30 -12.85 0.89
N LYS A 145 13.55 -11.58 0.59
CA LYS A 145 14.69 -10.83 1.17
C LYS A 145 14.58 -10.65 2.69
N LEU A 146 13.36 -10.56 3.23
CA LEU A 146 13.12 -10.29 4.64
C LEU A 146 13.02 -11.57 5.48
N TYR A 147 12.62 -12.68 4.89
CA TYR A 147 12.27 -13.91 5.60
C TYR A 147 12.87 -15.19 4.99
N GLY A 148 13.54 -15.12 3.85
CA GLY A 148 14.14 -16.22 3.11
C GLY A 148 15.51 -16.67 3.60
#